data_5e29a768a3033772377d5fa98d3a4b76
#
_entry.id   5e29a768a3033772377d5fa98d3a4b76
#
_cell.length_a   1.000
_cell.length_b   1.000
_cell.length_c   1.000
_cell.angle_alpha   90.00
_cell.angle_beta   90.00
_cell.angle_gamma   90.00
#
_symmetry.space_group_name_H-M   'P 1'
#
loop_
_entity.id
_entity.type
_entity.pdbx_description
1 polymer ?
#
loop_
_entity_poly.entity_id
_entity_poly.type
_entity_poly.pdbx_seq_one_letter_code
_entity_poly.pdbx_strand_id
1 'polypeptide(L)'
;MLISDVQSALDFMVTVQYKTGCNRIILNKSAIGEEFFHLSTKIAGEILQKFVNYRVKFAVVGDFSSYASESMKAFILECNRGKDIFFLPDEEKAVEKLSTV
;
A
#
# COMPACT_ATOMS: atom_id res chain seq x y z
N MET A 1 -0.46 -10.06 -10.71
CA MET A 1 -0.43 -8.83 -9.93
C MET A 1 -1.84 -8.37 -9.63
N LEU A 2 -2.10 -8.02 -8.38
CA LEU A 2 -3.42 -7.51 -7.97
C LEU A 2 -3.55 -6.01 -8.23
N ILE A 3 -2.47 -5.26 -8.07
CA ILE A 3 -2.46 -3.81 -8.26
C ILE A 3 -1.34 -3.46 -9.22
N SER A 4 -1.71 -2.93 -10.39
CA SER A 4 -0.74 -2.48 -11.39
C SER A 4 -0.96 -1.03 -11.79
N ASP A 5 -2.18 -0.52 -11.63
CA ASP A 5 -2.55 0.85 -11.93
C ASP A 5 -3.71 1.29 -11.03
N VAL A 6 -4.19 2.51 -11.24
CA VAL A 6 -5.27 3.07 -10.42
C VAL A 6 -6.55 2.25 -10.56
N GLN A 7 -6.89 1.82 -11.77
CA GLN A 7 -8.13 1.08 -12.01
C GLN A 7 -8.11 -0.29 -11.32
N SER A 8 -7.00 -1.04 -11.43
CA SER A 8 -6.89 -2.34 -10.78
C SER A 8 -6.91 -2.21 -9.26
N ALA A 9 -6.36 -1.12 -8.72
CA ALA A 9 -6.41 -0.84 -7.28
C ALA A 9 -7.84 -0.60 -6.82
N LEU A 10 -8.62 0.18 -7.56
CA LEU A 10 -10.01 0.44 -7.24
C LEU A 10 -10.83 -0.84 -7.32
N ASP A 11 -10.66 -1.63 -8.37
CA ASP A 11 -11.36 -2.89 -8.54
C ASP A 11 -11.07 -3.85 -7.39
N PHE A 12 -9.80 -3.95 -7.00
CA PHE A 12 -9.37 -4.80 -5.90
C PHE A 12 -10.01 -4.36 -4.59
N MET A 13 -9.96 -3.07 -4.29
CA MET A 13 -10.49 -2.51 -3.06
C MET A 13 -11.99 -2.72 -2.94
N VAL A 14 -12.73 -2.43 -4.02
CA VAL A 14 -14.18 -2.62 -4.06
C VAL A 14 -14.55 -4.08 -3.88
N THR A 15 -13.81 -4.99 -4.54
CA THR A 15 -14.05 -6.42 -4.43
C THR A 15 -13.84 -6.92 -3.00
N VAL A 16 -12.77 -6.48 -2.34
CA VAL A 16 -12.49 -6.88 -0.96
C VAL A 16 -13.59 -6.38 -0.03
N GLN A 17 -13.99 -5.13 -0.16
CA GLN A 17 -15.06 -4.57 0.67
C GLN A 17 -16.39 -5.27 0.46
N TYR A 18 -16.71 -5.59 -0.78
CA TYR A 18 -17.96 -6.29 -1.11
C TYR A 18 -17.99 -7.71 -0.54
N LYS A 19 -16.89 -8.44 -0.67
CA LYS A 19 -16.83 -9.85 -0.26
C LYS A 19 -16.63 -10.06 1.23
N THR A 20 -15.88 -9.19 1.88
CA THR A 20 -15.45 -9.38 3.27
C THR A 20 -15.94 -8.32 4.24
N GLY A 21 -16.31 -7.15 3.73
CA GLY A 21 -16.63 -6.00 4.57
C GLY A 21 -15.41 -5.39 5.26
N CYS A 22 -14.20 -5.87 4.93
CA CYS A 22 -12.97 -5.38 5.55
C CYS A 22 -12.51 -4.06 4.96
N ASN A 23 -11.97 -3.20 5.83
CA ASN A 23 -11.36 -1.95 5.42
C ASN A 23 -9.88 -1.88 5.77
N ARG A 24 -9.26 -3.03 6.06
CA ARG A 24 -7.83 -3.15 6.31
C ARG A 24 -7.28 -4.24 5.42
N ILE A 25 -6.24 -3.91 4.65
CA ILE A 25 -5.70 -4.79 3.62
C ILE A 25 -4.19 -4.89 3.78
N ILE A 26 -3.66 -6.10 3.73
CA ILE A 26 -2.23 -6.37 3.73
C ILE A 26 -1.90 -7.10 2.44
N LEU A 27 -0.95 -6.57 1.68
CA LEU A 27 -0.44 -7.23 0.47
C LEU A 27 1.07 -7.35 0.52
N ASN A 28 1.59 -8.44 -0.02
CA ASN A 28 3.03 -8.55 -0.28
C ASN A 28 3.37 -7.66 -1.48
N LYS A 29 4.55 -7.07 -1.46
CA LYS A 29 4.99 -6.20 -2.57
C LYS A 29 4.97 -6.90 -3.92
N SER A 30 5.09 -8.23 -3.94
CA SER A 30 5.02 -9.01 -5.18
C SER A 30 3.65 -8.98 -5.85
N ALA A 31 2.62 -8.61 -5.13
CA ALA A 31 1.26 -8.46 -5.68
C ALA A 31 1.04 -7.09 -6.32
N ILE A 32 2.03 -6.22 -6.25
CA ILE A 32 1.96 -4.84 -6.74
C ILE A 32 2.96 -4.66 -7.88
N GLY A 33 2.51 -4.05 -8.98
CA GLY A 33 3.35 -3.82 -10.14
C GLY A 33 4.54 -2.91 -9.83
N GLU A 34 5.65 -3.12 -10.54
CA GLU A 34 6.88 -2.34 -10.34
C GLU A 34 6.66 -0.84 -10.53
N GLU A 35 5.75 -0.45 -11.43
CA GLU A 35 5.46 0.95 -11.69
C GLU A 35 5.04 1.72 -10.44
N PHE A 36 4.40 1.04 -9.49
CA PHE A 36 4.02 1.63 -8.21
C PHE A 36 5.24 2.19 -7.47
N PHE A 37 6.37 1.47 -7.55
CA PHE A 37 7.58 1.81 -6.81
C PHE A 37 8.48 2.81 -7.54
N HIS A 38 8.07 3.28 -8.70
CA HIS A 38 8.74 4.34 -9.45
C HIS A 38 7.98 5.64 -9.28
N LEU A 39 8.41 6.47 -8.33
CA LEU A 39 7.68 7.69 -7.96
C LEU A 39 7.47 8.66 -9.12
N SER A 40 8.36 8.62 -10.11
CA SER A 40 8.23 9.47 -11.30
C SER A 40 6.95 9.20 -12.10
N THR A 41 6.36 8.01 -11.96
CA THR A 41 5.10 7.66 -12.63
C THR A 41 3.88 8.26 -11.94
N LYS A 42 4.02 8.69 -10.68
CA LYS A 42 2.93 9.21 -9.84
C LYS A 42 1.82 8.18 -9.54
N ILE A 43 1.99 6.94 -9.96
CA ILE A 43 0.98 5.89 -9.77
C ILE A 43 0.77 5.60 -8.27
N ALA A 44 1.86 5.53 -7.51
CA ALA A 44 1.76 5.27 -6.07
C ALA A 44 0.90 6.32 -5.37
N GLY A 45 1.18 7.60 -5.62
CA GLY A 45 0.42 8.68 -5.00
C GLY A 45 -1.06 8.62 -5.34
N GLU A 46 -1.39 8.36 -6.60
CA GLU A 46 -2.78 8.25 -7.03
C GLU A 46 -3.49 7.07 -6.40
N ILE A 47 -2.84 5.90 -6.37
CA ILE A 47 -3.41 4.69 -5.77
C ILE A 47 -3.64 4.88 -4.28
N LEU A 48 -2.64 5.38 -3.56
CA LEU A 48 -2.74 5.55 -2.12
C LEU A 48 -3.78 6.60 -1.74
N GLN A 49 -3.95 7.64 -2.57
CA GLN A 49 -4.99 8.63 -2.36
C GLN A 49 -6.38 7.98 -2.44
N LYS A 50 -6.57 7.02 -3.34
CA LYS A 50 -7.84 6.29 -3.43
C LYS A 50 -8.12 5.49 -2.17
N PHE A 51 -7.10 4.79 -1.64
CA PHE A 51 -7.27 4.05 -0.39
C PHE A 51 -7.68 4.99 0.75
N VAL A 52 -7.02 6.13 0.87
CA VAL A 52 -7.36 7.14 1.89
C VAL A 52 -8.79 7.65 1.70
N ASN A 53 -9.17 7.98 0.47
CA ASN A 53 -10.49 8.50 0.16
C ASN A 53 -11.61 7.51 0.51
N TYR A 54 -11.36 6.22 0.33
CA TYR A 54 -12.32 5.17 0.66
C TYR A 54 -12.17 4.66 2.09
N ARG A 55 -11.31 5.29 2.88
CA ARG A 55 -11.08 4.95 4.29
C ARG A 55 -10.58 3.52 4.49
N VAL A 56 -9.73 3.07 3.59
CA VAL A 56 -9.09 1.75 3.66
C VAL A 56 -7.68 1.91 4.23
N LYS A 57 -7.38 1.16 5.28
CA LYS A 57 -6.02 1.08 5.82
C LYS A 57 -5.26 0.02 5.04
N PHE A 58 -4.05 0.32 4.64
CA PHE A 58 -3.31 -0.52 3.71
C PHE A 58 -1.86 -0.70 4.16
N ALA A 59 -1.40 -1.94 4.15
CA ALA A 59 0.01 -2.24 4.45
C ALA A 59 0.59 -3.09 3.33
N VAL A 60 1.79 -2.72 2.89
CA VAL A 60 2.57 -3.47 1.92
C VAL A 60 3.74 -4.10 2.67
N VAL A 61 3.87 -5.42 2.59
CA VAL A 61 4.96 -6.13 3.26
C VAL A 61 5.99 -6.61 2.27
N GLY A 62 7.25 -6.57 2.65
CA GLY A 62 8.35 -7.04 1.81
C GLY A 62 9.65 -6.37 2.19
N ASP A 63 10.68 -6.69 1.43
CA ASP A 63 12.00 -6.10 1.59
C ASP A 63 12.11 -4.87 0.70
N PHE A 64 12.17 -3.70 1.30
CA PHE A 64 12.30 -2.43 0.59
C PHE A 64 13.73 -1.89 0.56
N SER A 65 14.70 -2.66 1.05
CA SER A 65 16.10 -2.23 1.10
C SER A 65 16.74 -2.11 -0.28
N SER A 66 16.17 -2.77 -1.30
CA SER A 66 16.65 -2.69 -2.67
C SER A 66 16.28 -1.36 -3.36
N TYR A 67 15.39 -0.57 -2.78
CA TYR A 67 15.01 0.71 -3.36
C TYR A 67 15.99 1.78 -2.90
N ALA A 68 16.95 2.08 -3.77
CA ALA A 68 18.06 3.00 -3.43
C ALA A 68 17.71 4.49 -3.54
N SER A 69 16.59 4.81 -4.19
CA SER A 69 16.17 6.21 -4.38
C SER A 69 15.88 6.89 -3.03
N GLU A 70 16.47 8.05 -2.83
CA GLU A 70 16.17 8.86 -1.64
C GLU A 70 14.71 9.28 -1.60
N SER A 71 14.13 9.57 -2.76
CA SER A 71 12.71 9.91 -2.86
C SER A 71 11.82 8.78 -2.40
N MET A 72 12.15 7.54 -2.79
CA MET A 72 11.37 6.38 -2.38
C MET A 72 11.51 6.11 -0.88
N LYS A 73 12.72 6.24 -0.35
CA LYS A 73 12.95 6.08 1.09
C LYS A 73 12.17 7.11 1.90
N ALA A 74 12.18 8.37 1.46
CA ALA A 74 11.44 9.44 2.10
C ALA A 74 9.94 9.19 2.04
N PHE A 75 9.45 8.71 0.90
CA PHE A 75 8.04 8.40 0.69
C PHE A 75 7.57 7.32 1.67
N ILE A 76 8.35 6.23 1.79
CA ILE A 76 8.04 5.13 2.72
C ILE A 76 8.00 5.63 4.17
N LEU A 77 9.01 6.42 4.54
CA LEU A 77 9.09 6.97 5.89
C LEU A 77 7.88 7.86 6.20
N GLU A 78 7.51 8.71 5.26
CA GLU A 78 6.36 9.60 5.41
C GLU A 78 5.06 8.82 5.57
N CYS A 79 4.85 7.79 4.75
CA CYS A 79 3.68 6.95 4.86
C CYS A 79 3.60 6.26 6.21
N ASN A 80 4.73 5.75 6.71
CA ASN A 80 4.78 5.03 7.97
C ASN A 80 4.51 5.92 9.19
N ARG A 81 4.66 7.22 9.04
CA ARG A 81 4.33 8.17 10.11
C ARG A 81 2.83 8.48 10.18
N GLY A 82 2.09 8.16 9.12
CA GLY A 82 0.67 8.41 9.07
C GLY A 82 -0.15 7.31 9.72
N LYS A 83 -1.43 7.27 9.39
CA LYS A 83 -2.39 6.34 9.99
C LYS A 83 -3.06 5.42 8.97
N ASP A 84 -2.78 5.59 7.69
CA ASP A 84 -3.53 4.92 6.64
C ASP A 84 -2.71 3.94 5.81
N ILE A 85 -1.46 4.25 5.53
CA ILE A 85 -0.61 3.49 4.62
C ILE A 85 0.71 3.16 5.29
N PHE A 86 1.11 1.87 5.21
CA PHE A 86 2.34 1.40 5.84
C PHE A 86 3.13 0.50 4.91
N PHE A 87 4.47 0.60 4.98
CA PHE A 87 5.40 -0.29 4.28
C PHE A 87 6.24 -0.97 5.35
N LEU A 88 6.03 -2.26 5.55
CA LEU A 88 6.58 -2.99 6.68
C LEU A 88 7.33 -4.24 6.22
N PRO A 89 8.28 -4.74 7.04
CA PRO A 89 9.11 -5.86 6.60
C PRO A 89 8.40 -7.20 6.56
N ASP A 90 7.36 -7.41 7.36
CA ASP A 90 6.68 -8.69 7.43
C ASP A 90 5.21 -8.54 7.80
N GLU A 91 4.47 -9.64 7.63
CA GLU A 91 3.04 -9.68 7.89
C GLU A 91 2.71 -9.48 9.36
N GLU A 92 3.52 -10.01 10.26
CA GLU A 92 3.30 -9.88 11.70
C GLU A 92 3.29 -8.41 12.11
N LYS A 93 4.27 -7.64 11.65
CA LYS A 93 4.32 -6.21 11.92
C LYS A 93 3.16 -5.46 11.29
N ALA A 94 2.71 -5.89 10.12
CA ALA A 94 1.58 -5.28 9.44
C ALA A 94 0.28 -5.51 10.22
N VAL A 95 0.04 -6.73 10.68
CA VAL A 95 -1.14 -7.05 11.49
C VAL A 95 -1.14 -6.23 12.77
N GLU A 96 0.01 -6.18 13.45
CA GLU A 96 0.16 -5.40 14.67
C GLU A 96 -0.15 -3.92 14.43
N LYS A 97 0.40 -3.35 13.36
CA LYS A 97 0.20 -1.94 13.06
C LYS A 97 -1.26 -1.62 12.70
N LEU A 98 -1.86 -2.43 11.85
CA LEU A 98 -3.24 -2.20 11.43
C LEU A 98 -4.26 -2.43 12.55
N SER A 99 -3.92 -3.20 13.56
CA SER A 99 -4.81 -3.39 14.70
C SER A 99 -4.80 -2.23 15.68
N THR A 100 -3.86 -1.28 15.54
CA THR A 100 -3.74 -0.12 16.42
C THR A 100 -4.19 1.19 15.79
N VAL A 101 -4.57 1.19 14.52
CA VAL A 101 -4.97 2.42 13.81
C VAL A 101 -6.42 2.43 13.39
#